data_d5041412b7b419fcb0838d49372f1ee9
#
_entry.id   d5041412b7b419fcb0838d49372f1ee9
#
_cell.length_a   1.000
_cell.length_b   1.000
_cell.length_c   1.000
_cell.angle_alpha   90.00
_cell.angle_beta   90.00
_cell.angle_gamma   90.00
#
_symmetry.space_group_name_H-M   'P 1'
#
loop_
_entity.id
_entity.type
_entity.pdbx_description
1 polymer ?
#
loop_
_entity_poly.entity_id
_entity_poly.type
_entity_poly.pdbx_seq_one_letter_code
_entity_poly.pdbx_strand_id
1 'polypeptide(L)'
;MLTLLLALLVAPQRPEILLATTTSTRDAGLLDSLLPLFESKSGYKVKVVAVGSGQALEMGRRGDADVVLTHAPEAERALADSGYFVRRQLVMHNDFLLVGAAADPAGVRGYGSAVAALRRIADKRAPFVSRGDRSGTHMLEQKLWKPAGVSPPPHGEWYIESGQGMAATLQMADQKRAYTLTDRATYLAWREKLQLVPLVEGDTLLYNVYHVMEARGAREGARALADFVVSPEAQAVIARFGTSRFGQALFIPDAGKPDRW
;
A
#
# COMPACT_ATOMS: atom_id res chain seq x y z
N MET A 1 51.88 28.78 29.33
CA MET A 1 50.73 28.71 28.43
C MET A 1 50.37 27.25 28.24
N LEU A 2 49.26 26.80 28.84
CA LEU A 2 48.82 25.41 28.75
C LEU A 2 47.73 25.34 27.64
N THR A 3 48.05 24.76 26.50
CA THR A 3 47.16 24.64 25.34
C THR A 3 46.26 23.41 25.60
N LEU A 4 44.99 23.66 25.94
CA LEU A 4 43.98 22.61 26.14
C LEU A 4 43.57 22.10 24.75
N LEU A 5 44.04 20.91 24.35
CA LEU A 5 43.54 20.23 23.14
C LEU A 5 42.13 19.69 23.43
N LEU A 6 41.10 20.34 22.87
CA LEU A 6 39.75 19.86 22.89
C LEU A 6 39.61 18.78 21.83
N ALA A 7 39.71 17.51 22.21
CA ALA A 7 39.40 16.39 21.33
C ALA A 7 37.90 16.37 21.03
N LEU A 8 37.48 16.80 19.85
CA LEU A 8 36.12 16.55 19.36
C LEU A 8 35.93 15.03 19.19
N LEU A 9 35.20 14.44 20.11
CA LEU A 9 34.67 13.07 19.94
C LEU A 9 33.61 13.09 18.82
N VAL A 10 34.07 12.78 17.57
CA VAL A 10 33.15 12.48 16.47
C VAL A 10 32.49 11.14 16.81
N ALA A 11 31.23 11.15 17.20
CA ALA A 11 30.48 9.94 17.38
C ALA A 11 30.47 9.16 16.07
N PRO A 12 30.71 7.84 16.07
CA PRO A 12 30.69 7.04 14.85
C PRO A 12 29.33 7.16 14.20
N GLN A 13 29.30 7.59 12.93
CA GLN A 13 28.08 7.62 12.15
C GLN A 13 27.57 6.19 11.98
N ARG A 14 26.29 5.95 12.31
CA ARG A 14 25.67 4.65 12.10
C ARG A 14 25.60 4.36 10.60
N PRO A 15 25.97 3.15 10.15
CA PRO A 15 25.87 2.79 8.74
C PRO A 15 24.42 2.90 8.28
N GLU A 16 24.23 3.43 7.07
CA GLU A 16 22.90 3.74 6.53
C GLU A 16 22.44 2.67 5.54
N ILE A 17 21.17 2.27 5.65
CA ILE A 17 20.46 1.39 4.72
C ILE A 17 19.45 2.25 3.97
N LEU A 18 19.40 2.15 2.65
CA LEU A 18 18.41 2.84 1.84
C LEU A 18 17.21 1.92 1.54
N LEU A 19 16.04 2.27 2.10
CA LEU A 19 14.77 1.60 1.86
C LEU A 19 13.96 2.38 0.82
N ALA A 20 13.75 1.78 -0.36
CA ALA A 20 12.79 2.31 -1.33
C ALA A 20 11.40 1.70 -1.09
N THR A 21 10.38 2.55 -1.04
CA THR A 21 9.00 2.13 -0.82
C THR A 21 8.01 3.03 -1.56
N THR A 22 6.71 2.83 -1.33
CA THR A 22 5.68 3.66 -1.97
C THR A 22 5.28 4.84 -1.10
N THR A 23 4.79 5.91 -1.76
CA THR A 23 4.27 7.09 -1.06
C THR A 23 3.11 6.71 -0.14
N SER A 24 2.22 5.82 -0.57
CA SER A 24 1.11 5.32 0.25
C SER A 24 1.59 4.56 1.50
N THR A 25 2.66 3.76 1.38
CA THR A 25 3.24 3.04 2.53
C THR A 25 3.84 4.01 3.57
N ARG A 26 4.57 5.02 3.10
CA ARG A 26 5.10 6.08 3.96
C ARG A 26 3.98 6.87 4.63
N ASP A 27 3.00 7.33 3.83
CA ASP A 27 1.93 8.21 4.28
C ASP A 27 0.94 7.50 5.22
N ALA A 28 0.86 6.17 5.18
CA ALA A 28 0.15 5.37 6.17
C ALA A 28 0.76 5.47 7.58
N GLY A 29 2.05 5.85 7.71
CA GLY A 29 2.73 6.03 8.99
C GLY A 29 3.23 4.74 9.66
N LEU A 30 3.08 3.57 9.03
CA LEU A 30 3.53 2.30 9.59
C LEU A 30 5.04 2.27 9.81
N LEU A 31 5.82 2.83 8.87
CA LEU A 31 7.27 2.88 8.95
C LEU A 31 7.75 3.69 10.15
N ASP A 32 7.03 4.73 10.56
CA ASP A 32 7.35 5.53 11.74
C ASP A 32 7.24 4.71 13.05
N SER A 33 6.50 3.62 13.04
CA SER A 33 6.40 2.67 14.14
C SER A 33 7.42 1.53 14.06
N LEU A 34 7.79 1.09 12.86
CA LEU A 34 8.69 -0.06 12.63
C LEU A 34 10.16 0.32 12.66
N LEU A 35 10.55 1.40 11.95
CA LEU A 35 11.97 1.71 11.75
C LEU A 35 12.70 2.11 13.04
N PRO A 36 12.13 2.88 13.97
CA PRO A 36 12.80 3.16 15.24
C PRO A 36 13.13 1.91 16.06
N LEU A 37 12.27 0.88 16.02
CA LEU A 37 12.52 -0.40 16.68
C LEU A 37 13.72 -1.13 16.05
N PHE A 38 13.78 -1.19 14.73
CA PHE A 38 14.92 -1.75 14.01
C PHE A 38 16.20 -0.99 14.33
N GLU A 39 16.19 0.33 14.15
CA GLU A 39 17.37 1.19 14.34
C GLU A 39 17.95 1.13 15.76
N SER A 40 17.08 0.99 16.78
CA SER A 40 17.52 0.89 18.18
C SER A 40 18.26 -0.40 18.47
N LYS A 41 17.93 -1.50 17.76
CA LYS A 41 18.48 -2.84 18.00
C LYS A 41 19.65 -3.18 17.09
N SER A 42 19.62 -2.70 15.86
CA SER A 42 20.59 -3.08 14.84
C SER A 42 21.83 -2.19 14.79
N GLY A 43 21.72 -0.97 15.27
CA GLY A 43 22.75 0.04 15.13
C GLY A 43 22.83 0.70 13.75
N TYR A 44 21.97 0.29 12.80
CA TYR A 44 21.84 0.92 11.49
C TYR A 44 20.89 2.12 11.54
N LYS A 45 20.99 2.99 10.54
CA LYS A 45 19.99 4.01 10.20
C LYS A 45 19.29 3.62 8.92
N VAL A 46 17.99 3.90 8.80
CA VAL A 46 17.22 3.64 7.60
C VAL A 46 16.78 4.95 6.96
N LYS A 47 17.29 5.19 5.75
CA LYS A 47 16.82 6.29 4.92
C LYS A 47 15.72 5.81 4.00
N VAL A 48 14.52 6.41 4.14
CA VAL A 48 13.36 6.05 3.33
C VAL A 48 13.27 6.94 2.11
N VAL A 49 13.14 6.33 0.93
CA VAL A 49 12.79 6.98 -0.32
C VAL A 49 11.42 6.46 -0.75
N ALA A 50 10.42 7.35 -0.75
CA ALA A 50 9.05 7.00 -1.09
C ALA A 50 8.68 7.55 -2.48
N VAL A 51 8.39 6.64 -3.40
CA VAL A 51 8.10 6.91 -4.82
C VAL A 51 6.96 6.00 -5.31
N GLY A 52 6.71 5.88 -6.60
CA GLY A 52 5.79 4.85 -7.13
C GLY A 52 6.41 3.44 -7.08
N SER A 53 5.58 2.38 -6.99
CA SER A 53 6.06 0.98 -6.92
C SER A 53 7.07 0.65 -8.02
N GLY A 54 6.77 1.01 -9.27
CA GLY A 54 7.69 0.76 -10.39
C GLY A 54 9.03 1.48 -10.25
N GLN A 55 9.02 2.71 -9.74
CA GLN A 55 10.26 3.47 -9.51
C GLN A 55 11.05 2.91 -8.31
N ALA A 56 10.39 2.48 -7.24
CA ALA A 56 11.04 1.83 -6.11
C ALA A 56 11.72 0.52 -6.52
N LEU A 57 11.05 -0.29 -7.32
CA LEU A 57 11.59 -1.53 -7.90
C LEU A 57 12.80 -1.25 -8.81
N GLU A 58 12.73 -0.21 -9.63
CA GLU A 58 13.83 0.19 -10.49
C GLU A 58 15.05 0.68 -9.69
N MET A 59 14.84 1.38 -8.58
CA MET A 59 15.94 1.76 -7.67
C MET A 59 16.63 0.52 -7.11
N GLY A 60 15.89 -0.49 -6.65
CA GLY A 60 16.49 -1.75 -6.19
C GLY A 60 17.22 -2.49 -7.31
N ARG A 61 16.62 -2.55 -8.51
CA ARG A 61 17.23 -3.19 -9.69
C ARG A 61 18.60 -2.57 -10.06
N ARG A 62 18.73 -1.25 -9.93
CA ARG A 62 19.99 -0.53 -10.23
C ARG A 62 20.99 -0.51 -9.08
N GLY A 63 20.59 -0.96 -7.89
CA GLY A 63 21.42 -0.86 -6.69
C GLY A 63 21.40 0.53 -6.02
N ASP A 64 20.47 1.40 -6.43
CA ASP A 64 20.25 2.72 -5.79
C ASP A 64 19.50 2.57 -4.45
N ALA A 65 18.92 1.42 -4.18
CA ALA A 65 18.29 1.06 -2.90
C ALA A 65 18.77 -0.33 -2.45
N ASP A 66 18.94 -0.52 -1.14
CA ASP A 66 19.38 -1.77 -0.54
C ASP A 66 18.22 -2.72 -0.29
N VAL A 67 17.08 -2.16 0.14
CA VAL A 67 15.85 -2.88 0.43
C VAL A 67 14.69 -2.19 -0.27
N VAL A 68 13.78 -2.98 -0.80
CA VAL A 68 12.55 -2.51 -1.43
C VAL A 68 11.35 -3.10 -0.70
N LEU A 69 10.39 -2.25 -0.33
CA LEU A 69 9.11 -2.66 0.25
C LEU A 69 7.99 -2.10 -0.63
N THR A 70 7.37 -2.97 -1.43
CA THR A 70 6.36 -2.58 -2.42
C THR A 70 5.15 -3.51 -2.41
N HIS A 71 4.15 -3.19 -3.23
CA HIS A 71 2.90 -3.93 -3.38
C HIS A 71 2.50 -4.08 -4.86
N ALA A 72 3.43 -4.56 -5.67
CA ALA A 72 3.26 -4.83 -7.10
C ALA A 72 3.71 -6.29 -7.41
N PRO A 73 2.98 -7.31 -6.93
CA PRO A 73 3.45 -8.70 -6.89
C PRO A 73 3.97 -9.24 -8.23
N GLU A 74 3.32 -8.90 -9.33
CA GLU A 74 3.72 -9.37 -10.67
C GLU A 74 5.09 -8.81 -11.09
N ALA A 75 5.29 -7.49 -10.90
CA ALA A 75 6.57 -6.83 -11.23
C ALA A 75 7.69 -7.24 -10.28
N GLU A 76 7.39 -7.41 -9.00
CA GLU A 76 8.32 -7.90 -7.97
C GLU A 76 8.83 -9.29 -8.31
N ARG A 77 7.91 -10.21 -8.66
CA ARG A 77 8.25 -11.58 -9.03
C ARG A 77 9.11 -11.61 -10.29
N ALA A 78 8.75 -10.87 -11.33
CA ALA A 78 9.54 -10.81 -12.56
C ALA A 78 10.99 -10.36 -12.33
N LEU A 79 11.20 -9.36 -11.45
CA LEU A 79 12.54 -8.88 -11.11
C LEU A 79 13.29 -9.83 -10.18
N ALA A 80 12.60 -10.50 -9.25
CA ALA A 80 13.21 -11.54 -8.40
C ALA A 80 13.65 -12.75 -9.23
N ASP A 81 12.81 -13.24 -10.14
CA ASP A 81 13.11 -14.35 -11.05
C ASP A 81 14.28 -14.01 -11.99
N SER A 82 14.40 -12.74 -12.38
CA SER A 82 15.54 -12.23 -13.16
C SER A 82 16.83 -12.04 -12.31
N GLY A 83 16.75 -12.32 -11.00
CA GLY A 83 17.88 -12.30 -10.09
C GLY A 83 18.34 -10.92 -9.65
N TYR A 84 17.55 -9.87 -9.81
CA TYR A 84 17.88 -8.53 -9.29
C TYR A 84 17.67 -8.42 -7.78
N PHE A 85 16.79 -9.25 -7.21
CA PHE A 85 16.56 -9.35 -5.77
C PHE A 85 16.96 -10.72 -5.26
N VAL A 86 17.57 -10.76 -4.07
CA VAL A 86 18.05 -12.00 -3.46
C VAL A 86 16.91 -12.79 -2.83
N ARG A 87 16.00 -12.09 -2.19
CA ARG A 87 14.86 -12.67 -1.51
C ARG A 87 13.63 -11.78 -1.70
N ARG A 88 12.50 -12.40 -1.95
CA ARG A 88 11.19 -11.77 -1.92
C ARG A 88 10.37 -12.44 -0.82
N GLN A 89 9.98 -11.68 0.19
CA GLN A 89 9.29 -12.19 1.37
C GLN A 89 7.97 -11.47 1.56
N LEU A 90 6.92 -12.25 1.76
CA LEU A 90 5.59 -11.75 2.08
C LEU A 90 5.60 -11.09 3.47
N VAL A 91 5.08 -9.88 3.57
CA VAL A 91 5.08 -9.08 4.82
C VAL A 91 3.69 -8.97 5.40
N MET A 92 2.78 -8.42 4.64
CA MET A 92 1.45 -8.01 5.08
C MET A 92 0.55 -7.74 3.89
N HIS A 93 -0.73 -7.57 4.15
CA HIS A 93 -1.64 -6.93 3.21
C HIS A 93 -2.46 -5.86 3.90
N ASN A 94 -2.94 -4.89 3.14
CA ASN A 94 -4.14 -4.14 3.43
C ASN A 94 -5.15 -4.40 2.31
N ASP A 95 -6.32 -3.80 2.37
CA ASP A 95 -7.34 -4.05 1.36
C ASP A 95 -7.96 -2.76 0.81
N PHE A 96 -8.56 -2.92 -0.33
CA PHE A 96 -9.45 -1.95 -0.91
C PHE A 96 -10.91 -2.31 -0.58
N LEU A 97 -11.75 -1.30 -0.59
CA LEU A 97 -13.18 -1.38 -0.39
C LEU A 97 -13.90 -0.84 -1.61
N LEU A 98 -14.97 -1.50 -2.02
CA LEU A 98 -15.97 -0.87 -2.87
C LEU A 98 -17.00 -0.22 -1.94
N VAL A 99 -17.03 1.10 -1.92
CA VAL A 99 -17.95 1.89 -1.10
C VAL A 99 -19.02 2.54 -1.96
N GLY A 100 -20.17 2.85 -1.36
CA GLY A 100 -21.27 3.53 -2.03
C GLY A 100 -22.29 4.03 -1.04
N ALA A 101 -23.35 4.69 -1.53
CA ALA A 101 -24.45 5.14 -0.70
C ALA A 101 -25.11 3.97 0.05
N ALA A 102 -25.58 4.22 1.28
CA ALA A 102 -26.21 3.18 2.10
C ALA A 102 -27.47 2.57 1.44
N ALA A 103 -28.15 3.32 0.56
CA ALA A 103 -29.31 2.85 -0.21
C ALA A 103 -28.97 1.79 -1.27
N ASP A 104 -27.69 1.70 -1.67
CA ASP A 104 -27.16 0.68 -2.60
C ASP A 104 -28.05 0.44 -3.85
N PRO A 105 -28.20 1.43 -4.73
CA PRO A 105 -29.15 1.34 -5.85
C PRO A 105 -28.81 0.22 -6.86
N ALA A 106 -27.57 -0.23 -6.93
CA ALA A 106 -27.17 -1.37 -7.75
C ALA A 106 -27.41 -2.73 -7.05
N GLY A 107 -27.55 -2.75 -5.72
CA GLY A 107 -27.77 -3.97 -4.94
C GLY A 107 -26.53 -4.86 -4.89
N VAL A 108 -25.38 -4.28 -4.53
CA VAL A 108 -24.09 -4.99 -4.52
C VAL A 108 -23.60 -5.32 -3.10
N ARG A 109 -24.32 -4.87 -2.09
CA ARG A 109 -23.95 -5.12 -0.70
C ARG A 109 -23.82 -6.61 -0.41
N GLY A 110 -22.68 -6.98 0.19
CA GLY A 110 -22.39 -8.37 0.56
C GLY A 110 -22.00 -9.27 -0.60
N TYR A 111 -21.73 -8.72 -1.80
CA TYR A 111 -21.13 -9.51 -2.87
C TYR A 111 -19.73 -9.97 -2.43
N GLY A 112 -19.48 -11.29 -2.55
CA GLY A 112 -18.16 -11.87 -2.30
C GLY A 112 -17.16 -11.64 -3.45
N SER A 113 -17.56 -10.92 -4.51
CA SER A 113 -16.76 -10.65 -5.69
C SER A 113 -16.87 -9.19 -6.13
N ALA A 114 -15.75 -8.48 -6.10
CA ALA A 114 -15.64 -7.11 -6.59
C ALA A 114 -15.95 -7.03 -8.11
N VAL A 115 -15.52 -8.03 -8.87
CA VAL A 115 -15.80 -8.13 -10.31
C VAL A 115 -17.30 -8.24 -10.59
N ALA A 116 -18.00 -9.10 -9.85
CA ALA A 116 -19.45 -9.25 -9.99
C ALA A 116 -20.20 -7.98 -9.59
N ALA A 117 -19.74 -7.31 -8.52
CA ALA A 117 -20.31 -6.05 -8.07
C ALA A 117 -20.11 -4.93 -9.11
N LEU A 118 -18.91 -4.79 -9.67
CA LEU A 118 -18.63 -3.81 -10.72
C LEU A 118 -19.48 -4.07 -11.98
N ARG A 119 -19.62 -5.33 -12.40
CA ARG A 119 -20.54 -5.69 -13.49
C ARG A 119 -21.96 -5.22 -13.19
N ARG A 120 -22.47 -5.49 -11.98
CA ARG A 120 -23.81 -5.09 -11.58
C ARG A 120 -24.00 -3.57 -11.58
N ILE A 121 -22.99 -2.82 -11.14
CA ILE A 121 -22.99 -1.34 -11.18
C ILE A 121 -23.11 -0.86 -12.63
N ALA A 122 -22.33 -1.43 -13.53
CA ALA A 122 -22.37 -1.09 -14.95
C ALA A 122 -23.71 -1.45 -15.62
N ASP A 123 -24.24 -2.65 -15.37
CA ASP A 123 -25.53 -3.10 -15.90
C ASP A 123 -26.67 -2.17 -15.48
N LYS A 124 -26.59 -1.62 -14.27
CA LYS A 124 -27.55 -0.65 -13.74
C LYS A 124 -27.23 0.80 -14.14
N ARG A 125 -26.10 1.05 -14.78
CA ARG A 125 -25.58 2.40 -15.04
C ARG A 125 -25.57 3.26 -13.78
N ALA A 126 -25.32 2.64 -12.63
CA ALA A 126 -25.29 3.34 -11.36
C ALA A 126 -24.03 4.22 -11.28
N PRO A 127 -24.13 5.46 -10.75
CA PRO A 127 -23.01 6.38 -10.73
C PRO A 127 -21.78 5.78 -10.07
N PHE A 128 -20.63 5.85 -10.74
CA PHE A 128 -19.34 5.41 -10.25
C PHE A 128 -18.30 6.52 -10.43
N VAL A 129 -17.53 6.81 -9.37
CA VAL A 129 -16.45 7.79 -9.43
C VAL A 129 -15.12 7.04 -9.40
N SER A 130 -14.38 7.13 -10.48
CA SER A 130 -13.01 6.66 -10.61
C SER A 130 -12.00 7.71 -10.17
N ARG A 131 -10.85 7.30 -9.71
CA ARG A 131 -9.73 8.22 -9.51
C ARG A 131 -9.23 8.84 -10.82
N GLY A 132 -9.15 8.08 -11.91
CA GLY A 132 -8.75 8.57 -13.23
C GLY A 132 -7.31 9.10 -13.33
N ASP A 133 -6.44 8.85 -12.32
CA ASP A 133 -5.15 9.53 -12.13
C ASP A 133 -3.93 8.61 -12.30
N ARG A 134 -4.14 7.39 -12.80
CA ARG A 134 -3.11 6.34 -12.95
C ARG A 134 -2.43 5.90 -11.64
N SER A 135 -3.03 6.18 -10.49
CA SER A 135 -2.58 5.66 -9.20
C SER A 135 -2.76 4.15 -9.08
N GLY A 136 -2.19 3.54 -8.03
CA GLY A 136 -2.40 2.12 -7.73
C GLY A 136 -3.87 1.74 -7.60
N THR A 137 -4.70 2.60 -6.98
CA THR A 137 -6.16 2.42 -6.89
C THR A 137 -6.80 2.41 -8.27
N HIS A 138 -6.44 3.36 -9.14
CA HIS A 138 -6.98 3.42 -10.50
C HIS A 138 -6.53 2.21 -11.34
N MET A 139 -5.27 1.81 -11.22
CA MET A 139 -4.77 0.61 -11.92
C MET A 139 -5.50 -0.66 -11.47
N LEU A 140 -5.74 -0.83 -10.16
CA LEU A 140 -6.54 -1.93 -9.65
C LEU A 140 -7.98 -1.88 -10.18
N GLU A 141 -8.60 -0.72 -10.14
CA GLU A 141 -9.95 -0.51 -10.68
C GLU A 141 -10.04 -0.97 -12.14
N GLN A 142 -9.12 -0.54 -13.01
CA GLN A 142 -9.07 -0.96 -14.41
C GLN A 142 -8.85 -2.48 -14.55
N LYS A 143 -8.02 -3.07 -13.70
CA LYS A 143 -7.79 -4.52 -13.66
C LYS A 143 -9.07 -5.28 -13.28
N LEU A 144 -9.94 -4.71 -12.46
CA LEU A 144 -11.22 -5.31 -12.06
C LEU A 144 -12.33 -5.13 -13.11
N TRP A 145 -12.37 -4.01 -13.84
CA TRP A 145 -13.34 -3.77 -14.91
C TRP A 145 -13.18 -4.74 -16.07
N LYS A 146 -11.95 -5.10 -16.43
CA LYS A 146 -11.68 -6.01 -17.55
C LYS A 146 -12.38 -7.37 -17.43
N PRO A 147 -12.23 -8.17 -16.36
CA PRO A 147 -12.95 -9.42 -16.17
C PRO A 147 -14.44 -9.22 -15.91
N ALA A 148 -14.87 -8.04 -15.47
CA ALA A 148 -16.30 -7.70 -15.41
C ALA A 148 -16.95 -7.59 -16.78
N GLY A 149 -16.16 -7.62 -17.86
CA GLY A 149 -16.65 -7.51 -19.23
C GLY A 149 -17.12 -6.10 -19.59
N VAL A 150 -16.60 -5.10 -18.87
CA VAL A 150 -17.00 -3.70 -19.01
C VAL A 150 -15.78 -2.90 -19.47
N SER A 151 -15.96 -2.10 -20.51
CA SER A 151 -15.04 -1.02 -20.86
C SER A 151 -15.72 0.28 -20.43
N PRO A 152 -15.36 0.88 -19.31
CA PRO A 152 -15.99 2.13 -18.92
C PRO A 152 -15.72 3.18 -20.01
N PRO A 153 -16.73 3.93 -20.43
CA PRO A 153 -16.50 5.02 -21.37
C PRO A 153 -15.66 6.10 -20.69
N PRO A 154 -14.73 6.72 -21.39
CA PRO A 154 -13.84 7.74 -20.81
C PRO A 154 -14.60 8.95 -20.23
N HIS A 155 -15.83 9.20 -20.68
CA HIS A 155 -16.72 10.25 -20.20
C HIS A 155 -18.17 9.77 -20.38
N GLY A 156 -18.66 8.98 -19.42
CA GLY A 156 -20.03 8.50 -19.43
C GLY A 156 -20.87 9.13 -18.34
N GLU A 157 -22.20 9.17 -18.51
CA GLU A 157 -23.12 9.71 -17.51
C GLU A 157 -23.00 9.01 -16.14
N TRP A 158 -22.64 7.73 -16.12
CA TRP A 158 -22.53 6.93 -14.92
C TRP A 158 -21.09 6.70 -14.44
N TYR A 159 -20.07 6.88 -15.30
CA TYR A 159 -18.65 6.70 -14.97
C TYR A 159 -17.93 8.05 -15.04
N ILE A 160 -17.46 8.53 -13.90
CA ILE A 160 -16.91 9.88 -13.72
C ILE A 160 -15.48 9.75 -13.22
N GLU A 161 -14.53 10.34 -13.93
CA GLU A 161 -13.15 10.44 -13.49
C GLU A 161 -12.94 11.70 -12.66
N SER A 162 -12.45 11.54 -11.43
CA SER A 162 -12.18 12.68 -10.55
C SER A 162 -10.89 13.40 -10.92
N GLY A 163 -9.90 12.68 -11.44
CA GLY A 163 -8.54 13.20 -11.66
C GLY A 163 -7.83 13.63 -10.37
N GLN A 164 -8.34 13.22 -9.20
CA GLN A 164 -7.93 13.73 -7.90
C GLN A 164 -7.38 12.60 -7.00
N GLY A 165 -6.76 12.99 -5.88
CA GLY A 165 -6.37 12.06 -4.81
C GLY A 165 -7.56 11.37 -4.15
N MET A 166 -7.30 10.27 -3.40
CA MET A 166 -8.36 9.39 -2.89
C MET A 166 -9.37 10.12 -1.99
N ALA A 167 -8.91 11.02 -1.11
CA ALA A 167 -9.81 11.78 -0.24
C ALA A 167 -10.81 12.65 -1.03
N ALA A 168 -10.34 13.37 -2.06
CA ALA A 168 -11.21 14.17 -2.91
C ALA A 168 -12.14 13.29 -3.76
N THR A 169 -11.66 12.14 -4.21
CA THR A 169 -12.49 11.15 -4.93
C THR A 169 -13.63 10.63 -4.04
N LEU A 170 -13.34 10.30 -2.78
CA LEU A 170 -14.35 9.91 -1.79
C LEU A 170 -15.40 10.99 -1.58
N GLN A 171 -14.97 12.25 -1.41
CA GLN A 171 -15.90 13.37 -1.25
C GLN A 171 -16.79 13.58 -2.48
N MET A 172 -16.21 13.46 -3.70
CA MET A 172 -16.98 13.55 -4.94
C MET A 172 -18.00 12.39 -5.05
N ALA A 173 -17.59 11.16 -4.71
CA ALA A 173 -18.48 10.01 -4.70
C ALA A 173 -19.63 10.18 -3.69
N ASP A 174 -19.31 10.73 -2.50
CA ASP A 174 -20.32 11.02 -1.47
C ASP A 174 -21.37 12.02 -1.94
N GLN A 175 -20.92 13.17 -2.49
CA GLN A 175 -21.82 14.20 -3.03
C GLN A 175 -22.72 13.67 -4.15
N LYS A 176 -22.19 12.78 -4.99
CA LYS A 176 -22.91 12.16 -6.11
C LYS A 176 -23.69 10.91 -5.72
N ARG A 177 -23.60 10.45 -4.46
CA ARG A 177 -24.11 9.16 -4.00
C ARG A 177 -23.68 8.01 -4.90
N ALA A 178 -22.45 8.09 -5.38
CA ALA A 178 -21.85 7.17 -6.33
C ALA A 178 -21.07 6.05 -5.63
N TYR A 179 -20.79 5.00 -6.37
CA TYR A 179 -19.82 3.98 -5.97
C TYR A 179 -18.40 4.46 -6.25
N THR A 180 -17.44 3.98 -5.48
CA THR A 180 -16.00 4.18 -5.75
C THR A 180 -15.15 3.10 -5.08
N LEU A 181 -13.99 2.84 -5.64
CA LEU A 181 -12.96 2.00 -5.04
C LEU A 181 -12.03 2.87 -4.18
N THR A 182 -11.76 2.44 -2.95
CA THR A 182 -10.89 3.17 -2.03
C THR A 182 -10.05 2.20 -1.19
N ASP A 183 -8.86 2.61 -0.78
CA ASP A 183 -8.14 1.89 0.27
C ASP A 183 -8.83 2.08 1.63
N ARG A 184 -8.78 1.04 2.47
CA ARG A 184 -9.43 1.03 3.78
C ARG A 184 -8.92 2.17 4.68
N ALA A 185 -7.63 2.47 4.65
CA ALA A 185 -7.04 3.48 5.52
C ALA A 185 -7.61 4.88 5.22
N THR A 186 -7.69 5.25 3.94
CA THR A 186 -8.29 6.53 3.54
C THR A 186 -9.78 6.56 3.88
N TYR A 187 -10.54 5.48 3.62
CA TYR A 187 -11.93 5.41 4.01
C TYR A 187 -12.13 5.63 5.52
N LEU A 188 -11.37 4.94 6.36
CA LEU A 188 -11.47 5.06 7.82
C LEU A 188 -11.11 6.47 8.33
N ALA A 189 -10.12 7.12 7.70
CA ALA A 189 -9.75 8.48 8.05
C ALA A 189 -10.86 9.51 7.74
N TRP A 190 -11.75 9.19 6.80
CA TRP A 190 -12.79 10.10 6.34
C TRP A 190 -14.21 9.66 6.71
N ARG A 191 -14.43 8.43 7.19
CA ARG A 191 -15.74 7.79 7.39
C ARG A 191 -16.74 8.66 8.16
N GLU A 192 -16.27 9.42 9.17
CA GLU A 192 -17.15 10.27 9.99
C GLU A 192 -17.69 11.48 9.23
N LYS A 193 -17.09 11.82 8.09
CA LYS A 193 -17.45 12.94 7.21
C LYS A 193 -18.18 12.47 5.95
N LEU A 194 -18.43 11.17 5.80
CA LEU A 194 -19.00 10.56 4.60
C LEU A 194 -20.32 9.86 4.94
N GLN A 195 -21.24 9.87 3.98
CA GLN A 195 -22.46 9.05 3.98
C GLN A 195 -22.24 7.69 3.28
N LEU A 196 -21.08 7.51 2.65
CA LEU A 196 -20.71 6.26 2.00
C LEU A 196 -20.40 5.19 3.03
N VAL A 197 -20.79 3.94 2.69
CA VAL A 197 -20.53 2.77 3.51
C VAL A 197 -19.82 1.68 2.70
N PRO A 198 -19.04 0.79 3.32
CA PRO A 198 -18.52 -0.39 2.65
C PRO A 198 -19.65 -1.28 2.17
N LEU A 199 -19.57 -1.70 0.92
CA LEU A 199 -20.57 -2.57 0.27
C LEU A 199 -19.97 -3.91 -0.14
N VAL A 200 -18.69 -3.90 -0.61
CA VAL A 200 -17.93 -5.10 -0.94
C VAL A 200 -16.54 -5.00 -0.32
N GLU A 201 -16.18 -6.04 0.42
CA GLU A 201 -14.88 -6.22 1.07
C GLU A 201 -14.56 -7.71 1.18
N GLY A 202 -13.31 -8.06 1.48
CA GLY A 202 -12.90 -9.45 1.71
C GLY A 202 -12.66 -10.28 0.44
N ASP A 203 -12.87 -9.72 -0.76
CA ASP A 203 -12.43 -10.34 -2.00
C ASP A 203 -10.90 -10.27 -2.10
N THR A 204 -10.26 -11.40 -2.39
CA THR A 204 -8.79 -11.46 -2.52
C THR A 204 -8.25 -10.58 -3.65
N LEU A 205 -9.07 -10.27 -4.66
CA LEU A 205 -8.71 -9.30 -5.71
C LEU A 205 -8.61 -7.87 -5.20
N LEU A 206 -9.18 -7.58 -4.03
CA LEU A 206 -9.06 -6.29 -3.34
C LEU A 206 -7.86 -6.22 -2.40
N TYR A 207 -7.09 -7.30 -2.26
CA TYR A 207 -5.92 -7.28 -1.39
C TYR A 207 -4.76 -6.53 -2.04
N ASN A 208 -4.13 -5.71 -1.24
CA ASN A 208 -2.94 -4.96 -1.59
C ASN A 208 -1.77 -5.56 -0.79
N VAL A 209 -1.05 -6.47 -1.42
CA VAL A 209 -0.10 -7.36 -0.78
C VAL A 209 1.31 -6.79 -0.87
N TYR A 210 1.99 -6.73 0.26
CA TYR A 210 3.31 -6.12 0.40
C TYR A 210 4.40 -7.18 0.54
N HIS A 211 5.47 -6.98 -0.22
CA HIS A 211 6.68 -7.79 -0.12
C HIS A 211 7.88 -6.91 0.19
N VAL A 212 8.77 -7.46 1.02
CA VAL A 212 10.10 -6.90 1.22
C VAL A 212 11.11 -7.71 0.41
N MET A 213 12.04 -7.02 -0.24
CA MET A 213 13.08 -7.60 -1.08
C MET A 213 14.42 -6.97 -0.78
N GLU A 214 15.45 -7.81 -0.70
CA GLU A 214 16.85 -7.39 -0.62
C GLU A 214 17.40 -7.26 -2.03
N ALA A 215 17.95 -6.10 -2.40
CA ALA A 215 18.58 -5.90 -3.71
C ALA A 215 19.87 -6.72 -3.81
N ARG A 216 20.19 -7.22 -5.01
CA ARG A 216 21.45 -7.92 -5.23
C ARG A 216 22.64 -6.98 -5.04
N GLY A 217 23.59 -7.37 -4.22
CA GLY A 217 24.78 -6.55 -3.90
C GLY A 217 24.49 -5.38 -2.95
N ALA A 218 23.34 -5.44 -2.23
CA ALA A 218 23.01 -4.46 -1.22
C ALA A 218 24.09 -4.32 -0.14
N ARG A 219 24.11 -3.15 0.50
CA ARG A 219 25.00 -2.86 1.62
C ARG A 219 24.75 -3.79 2.81
N GLU A 220 25.74 -3.91 3.67
CA GLU A 220 25.62 -4.60 4.94
C GLU A 220 24.42 -4.05 5.72
N GLY A 221 23.66 -4.92 6.37
CA GLY A 221 22.44 -4.55 7.10
C GLY A 221 21.13 -4.64 6.30
N ALA A 222 21.17 -4.69 4.96
CA ALA A 222 19.96 -4.84 4.13
C ALA A 222 19.17 -6.10 4.50
N ARG A 223 19.90 -7.22 4.65
CA ARG A 223 19.31 -8.49 5.11
C ARG A 223 18.68 -8.38 6.49
N ALA A 224 19.36 -7.72 7.42
CA ALA A 224 18.84 -7.53 8.77
C ALA A 224 17.54 -6.74 8.78
N LEU A 225 17.41 -5.70 7.93
CA LEU A 225 16.18 -4.95 7.79
C LEU A 225 15.06 -5.80 7.17
N ALA A 226 15.35 -6.55 6.10
CA ALA A 226 14.37 -7.43 5.48
C ALA A 226 13.89 -8.52 6.44
N ASP A 227 14.79 -9.14 7.21
CA ASP A 227 14.45 -10.14 8.23
C ASP A 227 13.65 -9.53 9.39
N PHE A 228 13.99 -8.31 9.81
CA PHE A 228 13.25 -7.61 10.85
C PHE A 228 11.80 -7.38 10.45
N VAL A 229 11.52 -6.90 9.24
CA VAL A 229 10.16 -6.59 8.78
C VAL A 229 9.24 -7.81 8.81
N VAL A 230 9.78 -9.02 8.60
CA VAL A 230 9.01 -10.28 8.68
C VAL A 230 9.12 -10.96 10.06
N SER A 231 9.84 -10.38 11.01
CA SER A 231 10.02 -10.94 12.34
C SER A 231 8.72 -10.92 13.17
N PRO A 232 8.57 -11.82 14.17
CA PRO A 232 7.40 -11.81 15.06
C PRO A 232 7.15 -10.45 15.73
N GLU A 233 8.21 -9.72 16.05
CA GLU A 233 8.10 -8.39 16.66
C GLU A 233 7.49 -7.35 15.71
N ALA A 234 8.01 -7.24 14.49
CA ALA A 234 7.48 -6.35 13.47
C ALA A 234 6.04 -6.72 13.09
N GLN A 235 5.76 -8.02 12.96
CA GLN A 235 4.42 -8.54 12.66
C GLN A 235 3.41 -8.22 13.79
N ALA A 236 3.84 -8.22 15.05
CA ALA A 236 3.01 -7.80 16.18
C ALA A 236 2.70 -6.28 16.15
N VAL A 237 3.64 -5.45 15.67
CA VAL A 237 3.38 -4.01 15.46
C VAL A 237 2.38 -3.84 14.31
N ILE A 238 2.58 -4.52 13.18
CA ILE A 238 1.68 -4.49 12.02
C ILE A 238 0.25 -4.87 12.42
N ALA A 239 0.08 -5.95 13.18
CA ALA A 239 -1.22 -6.45 13.63
C ALA A 239 -2.02 -5.45 14.48
N ARG A 240 -1.34 -4.53 15.16
CA ARG A 240 -1.98 -3.52 16.03
C ARG A 240 -2.01 -2.13 15.43
N PHE A 241 -1.33 -1.94 14.30
CA PHE A 241 -1.23 -0.61 13.70
C PHE A 241 -2.60 -0.09 13.26
N GLY A 242 -2.96 1.07 13.76
CA GLY A 242 -4.26 1.71 13.45
C GLY A 242 -5.37 1.43 14.49
N THR A 243 -5.25 0.40 15.33
CA THR A 243 -6.35 -0.01 16.24
C THR A 243 -6.73 1.08 17.23
N SER A 244 -5.78 1.84 17.77
CA SER A 244 -6.06 2.94 18.71
C SER A 244 -6.80 4.11 18.04
N ARG A 245 -6.55 4.35 16.77
CA ARG A 245 -7.13 5.47 16.02
C ARG A 245 -8.45 5.11 15.33
N PHE A 246 -8.54 3.90 14.79
CA PHE A 246 -9.63 3.51 13.90
C PHE A 246 -10.50 2.37 14.45
N GLY A 247 -10.16 1.82 15.62
CA GLY A 247 -10.85 0.68 16.21
C GLY A 247 -10.53 -0.67 15.55
N GLN A 248 -9.70 -0.68 14.50
CA GLN A 248 -9.27 -1.87 13.77
C GLN A 248 -7.87 -1.68 13.19
N ALA A 249 -7.19 -2.79 12.92
CA ALA A 249 -5.89 -2.77 12.26
C ALA A 249 -6.01 -2.28 10.81
N LEU A 250 -5.02 -1.51 10.33
CA LEU A 250 -4.93 -1.07 8.93
C LEU A 250 -4.19 -2.05 8.03
N PHE A 251 -3.37 -2.92 8.62
CA PHE A 251 -2.61 -3.96 7.93
C PHE A 251 -2.81 -5.29 8.64
N ILE A 252 -2.80 -6.35 7.86
CA ILE A 252 -2.88 -7.74 8.34
C ILE A 252 -1.51 -8.38 8.15
N PRO A 253 -0.88 -8.93 9.20
CA PRO A 253 0.42 -9.59 9.08
C PRO A 253 0.31 -10.90 8.31
N ASP A 254 1.28 -11.13 7.40
CA ASP A 254 1.29 -12.31 6.53
C ASP A 254 2.63 -13.03 6.48
N ALA A 255 3.63 -12.58 7.22
CA ALA A 255 4.92 -13.27 7.24
C ALA A 255 4.77 -14.75 7.63
N GLY A 256 5.43 -15.61 6.89
CA GLY A 256 5.35 -17.07 7.08
C GLY A 256 4.11 -17.75 6.50
N LYS A 257 3.16 -17.00 5.94
CA LYS A 257 2.04 -17.58 5.19
C LYS A 257 2.47 -17.97 3.77
N PRO A 258 1.75 -18.91 3.11
CA PRO A 258 2.01 -19.22 1.71
C PRO A 258 1.83 -17.98 0.83
N ASP A 259 2.87 -17.64 0.07
CA ASP A 259 2.84 -16.56 -0.92
C ASP A 259 2.14 -17.04 -2.20
N ARG A 260 0.92 -16.61 -2.42
CA ARG A 260 0.08 -16.95 -3.57
C ARG A 260 -0.08 -15.78 -4.55
N TRP A 261 0.63 -14.69 -4.30
CA TRP A 261 0.48 -13.41 -4.98
C TRP A 261 1.58 -13.13 -6.02
#